data_1c3fa61c6a182c808fc51de7b0b59677
#
_entry.id   1c3fa61c6a182c808fc51de7b0b59677
#
_cell.length_a   1.000
_cell.length_b   1.000
_cell.length_c   1.000
_cell.angle_alpha   90.00
_cell.angle_beta   90.00
_cell.angle_gamma   90.00
#
_symmetry.space_group_name_H-M   'P 1'
#
loop_
_entity.id
_entity.type
_entity.pdbx_description
1 polymer ?
#
loop_
_entity_poly.entity_id
_entity_poly.type
_entity_poly.pdbx_seq_one_letter_code
_entity_poly.pdbx_strand_id
1 'polypeptide(L)'
;MNDSRVIYWMDAADVNALLEAEPESLYPNEVLLMDWSTATALTAELAEERYVFTPAVREKQQQEAAEETQEGEQETYWLLNGEERELGPVLESITSMVPRGSAAGMEPCHARELKITISRDNHRFPEVELCFYRNTAEDCLVTLNGAPTVLVNRADVSALYEAITKLVL
;
A
#
# COMPACT_ATOMS: atom_id res chain seq x y z
N MET A 1 -29.52 -15.81 17.02
CA MET A 1 -28.88 -14.68 17.72
C MET A 1 -27.80 -15.26 18.62
N ASN A 2 -26.55 -15.24 18.18
CA ASN A 2 -25.41 -15.63 19.02
C ASN A 2 -24.88 -14.36 19.70
N ASP A 3 -25.31 -14.15 20.93
CA ASP A 3 -24.84 -13.07 21.79
C ASP A 3 -23.56 -13.55 22.50
N SER A 4 -22.46 -13.65 21.74
CA SER A 4 -21.16 -13.95 22.35
C SER A 4 -20.63 -12.66 22.99
N ARG A 5 -20.96 -12.46 24.25
CA ARG A 5 -20.34 -11.43 25.09
C ARG A 5 -18.89 -11.84 25.36
N VAL A 6 -17.99 -11.42 24.49
CA VAL A 6 -16.55 -11.54 24.77
C VAL A 6 -16.15 -10.34 25.62
N ILE A 7 -15.73 -10.61 26.85
CA ILE A 7 -15.19 -9.57 27.75
C ILE A 7 -13.68 -9.56 27.54
N TYR A 8 -13.17 -8.44 27.06
CA TYR A 8 -11.73 -8.21 26.95
C TYR A 8 -11.24 -7.48 28.21
N TRP A 9 -10.16 -8.00 28.79
CA TRP A 9 -9.43 -7.29 29.84
C TRP A 9 -8.34 -6.46 29.17
N MET A 10 -8.35 -5.16 29.42
CA MET A 10 -7.29 -4.25 29.02
C MET A 10 -6.66 -3.64 30.27
N ASP A 11 -5.37 -3.33 30.20
CA ASP A 11 -4.73 -2.58 31.28
C ASP A 11 -5.34 -1.18 31.36
N ALA A 12 -5.56 -0.70 32.58
CA ALA A 12 -6.13 0.62 32.79
C ALA A 12 -5.22 1.74 32.27
N ALA A 13 -3.91 1.51 32.26
CA ALA A 13 -2.96 2.46 31.69
C ALA A 13 -3.12 2.59 30.18
N ASP A 14 -3.34 1.47 29.47
CA ASP A 14 -3.57 1.47 28.01
C ASP A 14 -4.88 2.17 27.66
N VAL A 15 -5.94 1.94 28.45
CA VAL A 15 -7.23 2.61 28.26
C VAL A 15 -7.10 4.12 28.49
N ASN A 16 -6.40 4.53 29.55
CA ASN A 16 -6.19 5.95 29.85
C ASN A 16 -5.32 6.61 28.75
N ALA A 17 -4.26 5.96 28.31
CA ALA A 17 -3.43 6.46 27.21
C ALA A 17 -4.24 6.69 25.91
N LEU A 18 -5.19 5.77 25.63
CA LEU A 18 -6.09 5.93 24.47
C LEU A 18 -7.08 7.08 24.64
N LEU A 19 -7.62 7.28 25.86
CA LEU A 19 -8.58 8.35 26.16
C LEU A 19 -7.94 9.74 26.23
N GLU A 20 -6.65 9.81 26.58
CA GLU A 20 -5.87 11.04 26.68
C GLU A 20 -5.09 11.35 25.38
N ALA A 21 -5.13 10.42 24.39
CA ALA A 21 -4.42 10.61 23.12
C ALA A 21 -4.99 11.79 22.36
N GLU A 22 -4.12 12.66 21.88
CA GLU A 22 -4.50 13.71 20.94
C GLU A 22 -5.00 13.05 19.65
N PRO A 23 -6.08 13.58 19.00
CA PRO A 23 -6.64 12.99 17.77
C PRO A 23 -5.58 12.73 16.69
N GLU A 24 -4.59 13.60 16.57
CA GLU A 24 -3.49 13.50 15.60
C GLU A 24 -2.59 12.29 15.87
N SER A 25 -2.45 11.87 17.12
CA SER A 25 -1.65 10.69 17.49
C SER A 25 -2.32 9.36 17.13
N LEU A 26 -3.62 9.40 16.83
CA LEU A 26 -4.40 8.22 16.43
C LEU A 26 -4.45 8.02 14.91
N TYR A 27 -3.88 8.93 14.12
CA TYR A 27 -3.80 8.73 12.68
C TYR A 27 -2.83 7.60 12.35
N PRO A 28 -3.15 6.80 11.34
CA PRO A 28 -2.22 5.76 10.89
C PRO A 28 -0.90 6.41 10.46
N ASN A 29 0.21 5.80 10.82
CA ASN A 29 1.55 6.25 10.41
C ASN A 29 1.87 5.87 8.95
N GLU A 30 1.00 5.11 8.31
CA GLU A 30 1.16 4.58 6.96
C GLU A 30 -0.09 4.86 6.14
N VAL A 31 0.08 5.14 4.87
CA VAL A 31 -1.04 5.32 3.92
C VAL A 31 -1.75 4.01 3.65
N LEU A 32 -1.00 2.92 3.63
CA LEU A 32 -1.50 1.57 3.39
C LEU A 32 -0.72 0.56 4.23
N LEU A 33 -1.43 -0.08 5.17
CA LEU A 33 -0.93 -1.24 5.91
C LEU A 33 -1.56 -2.50 5.34
N MET A 34 -0.75 -3.35 4.68
CA MET A 34 -1.22 -4.61 4.13
C MET A 34 -0.12 -5.66 4.09
N ASP A 35 -0.53 -6.93 4.08
CA ASP A 35 0.36 -8.05 3.79
C ASP A 35 0.52 -8.20 2.26
N TRP A 36 1.69 -7.83 1.76
CA TRP A 36 2.03 -7.89 0.34
C TRP A 36 2.15 -9.31 -0.21
N SER A 37 2.33 -10.32 0.65
CA SER A 37 2.35 -11.72 0.23
C SER A 37 1.00 -12.19 -0.32
N THR A 38 -0.09 -11.49 0.03
CA THR A 38 -1.43 -11.76 -0.48
C THR A 38 -1.72 -11.10 -1.83
N ALA A 39 -0.84 -10.24 -2.33
CA ALA A 39 -1.05 -9.53 -3.59
C ALA A 39 -0.96 -10.50 -4.78
N THR A 40 -1.98 -10.49 -5.63
CA THR A 40 -2.08 -11.30 -6.86
C THR A 40 -1.90 -10.47 -8.12
N ALA A 41 -2.06 -9.16 -8.04
CA ALA A 41 -1.72 -8.21 -9.08
C ALA A 41 -1.59 -6.80 -8.50
N LEU A 42 -0.77 -5.95 -9.13
CA LEU A 42 -0.74 -4.52 -8.92
C LEU A 42 -1.02 -3.84 -10.26
N THR A 43 -2.05 -3.01 -10.31
CA THR A 43 -2.38 -2.20 -11.48
C THR A 43 -2.07 -0.74 -11.19
N ALA A 44 -1.26 -0.11 -12.02
CA ALA A 44 -1.01 1.33 -12.00
C ALA A 44 -1.68 2.00 -13.19
N GLU A 45 -2.47 3.05 -12.94
CA GLU A 45 -3.07 3.89 -13.98
C GLU A 45 -2.43 5.28 -13.93
N LEU A 46 -1.68 5.61 -14.97
CA LEU A 46 -0.96 6.86 -15.18
C LEU A 46 -1.63 7.59 -16.35
N ALA A 47 -2.26 8.71 -16.10
CA ALA A 47 -3.08 9.41 -17.08
C ALA A 47 -4.16 8.47 -17.69
N GLU A 48 -4.03 8.08 -18.96
CA GLU A 48 -4.95 7.19 -19.67
C GLU A 48 -4.37 5.77 -19.87
N GLU A 49 -3.13 5.54 -19.43
CA GLU A 49 -2.44 4.26 -19.60
C GLU A 49 -2.56 3.39 -18.34
N ARG A 50 -2.69 2.08 -18.58
CA ARG A 50 -2.85 1.08 -17.53
C ARG A 50 -1.78 0.01 -17.64
N TYR A 51 -1.07 -0.22 -16.55
CA TYR A 51 0.00 -1.21 -16.43
C TYR A 51 -0.35 -2.22 -15.36
N VAL A 52 -0.27 -3.51 -15.71
CA VAL A 52 -0.63 -4.61 -14.81
C VAL A 52 0.62 -5.43 -14.51
N PHE A 53 1.03 -5.42 -13.26
CA PHE A 53 2.12 -6.22 -12.73
C PHE A 53 1.55 -7.45 -12.03
N THR A 54 2.07 -8.64 -12.35
CA THR A 54 1.66 -9.91 -11.74
C THR A 54 2.85 -10.56 -11.03
N PRO A 55 2.69 -11.01 -9.77
CA PRO A 55 3.77 -11.72 -9.08
C PRO A 55 3.96 -13.11 -9.68
N ALA A 56 5.20 -13.56 -9.69
CA ALA A 56 5.61 -14.92 -9.97
C ALA A 56 6.64 -15.38 -8.93
N VAL A 57 6.77 -16.67 -8.74
CA VAL A 57 7.66 -17.26 -7.74
C VAL A 57 8.70 -18.11 -8.44
N ARG A 58 9.96 -18.00 -8.03
CA ARG A 58 11.04 -18.89 -8.43
C ARG A 58 11.81 -19.39 -7.20
N GLU A 59 12.39 -20.58 -7.30
CA GLU A 59 13.33 -21.06 -6.31
C GLU A 59 14.64 -20.28 -6.46
N LYS A 60 15.18 -19.75 -5.35
CA LYS A 60 16.52 -19.17 -5.36
C LYS A 60 17.53 -20.24 -5.74
N GLN A 61 18.26 -20.04 -6.83
CA GLN A 61 19.41 -20.89 -7.15
C GLN A 61 20.47 -20.68 -6.07
N GLN A 62 20.74 -21.75 -5.30
CA GLN A 62 21.84 -21.75 -4.35
C GLN A 62 23.14 -21.53 -5.12
N GLN A 63 23.81 -20.40 -4.92
CA GLN A 63 25.23 -20.31 -5.21
C GLN A 63 25.94 -21.22 -4.21
N GLU A 64 26.68 -22.18 -4.77
CA GLU A 64 27.47 -23.18 -4.05
C GLU A 64 28.35 -22.52 -2.97
N ALA A 65 27.94 -22.58 -1.70
CA ALA A 65 28.83 -22.55 -0.55
C ALA A 65 28.10 -23.06 0.70
N ALA A 66 28.53 -24.25 1.15
CA ALA A 66 28.37 -24.84 2.48
C ALA A 66 26.98 -25.38 2.88
N GLU A 67 27.01 -26.68 3.07
CA GLU A 67 26.14 -27.57 3.83
C GLU A 67 25.34 -26.91 4.96
N GLU A 68 24.04 -26.69 4.73
CA GLU A 68 23.00 -26.94 5.72
C GLU A 68 21.65 -26.93 4.98
N THR A 69 20.87 -27.97 5.20
CA THR A 69 19.57 -28.27 4.62
C THR A 69 18.56 -27.18 5.06
N GLN A 70 18.44 -26.11 4.29
CA GLN A 70 17.30 -25.18 4.41
C GLN A 70 16.39 -25.42 3.20
N GLU A 71 15.10 -25.63 3.47
CA GLU A 71 14.04 -25.65 2.47
C GLU A 71 14.23 -24.44 1.55
N GLY A 72 14.21 -24.67 0.23
CA GLY A 72 14.58 -23.67 -0.77
C GLY A 72 13.80 -22.36 -0.57
N GLU A 73 14.51 -21.30 -0.26
CA GLU A 73 13.90 -19.96 -0.17
C GLU A 73 13.26 -19.60 -1.51
N GLN A 74 11.97 -19.33 -1.48
CA GLN A 74 11.25 -18.83 -2.65
C GLN A 74 11.43 -17.33 -2.76
N GLU A 75 11.70 -16.86 -3.97
CA GLU A 75 11.78 -15.44 -4.30
C GLU A 75 10.58 -15.04 -5.15
N THR A 76 9.87 -14.00 -4.71
CA THR A 76 8.79 -13.40 -5.49
C THR A 76 9.37 -12.31 -6.38
N TYR A 77 9.07 -12.37 -7.67
CA TYR A 77 9.41 -11.35 -8.65
C TYR A 77 8.16 -10.91 -9.42
N TRP A 78 8.22 -9.79 -10.12
CA TRP A 78 7.06 -9.22 -10.76
C TRP A 78 7.22 -9.17 -12.28
N LEU A 79 6.14 -9.42 -12.99
CA LEU A 79 6.09 -9.44 -14.45
C LEU A 79 5.18 -8.31 -14.96
N LEU A 80 5.66 -7.54 -15.93
CA LEU A 80 4.86 -6.64 -16.75
C LEU A 80 4.89 -7.17 -18.20
N ASN A 81 3.74 -7.54 -18.75
CA ASN A 81 3.63 -8.13 -20.09
C ASN A 81 4.52 -9.37 -20.31
N GLY A 82 4.77 -10.15 -19.24
CA GLY A 82 5.62 -11.34 -19.29
C GLY A 82 7.13 -11.08 -19.14
N GLU A 83 7.55 -9.83 -19.01
CA GLU A 83 8.93 -9.44 -18.74
C GLU A 83 9.12 -9.11 -17.26
N GLU A 84 10.22 -9.60 -16.67
CA GLU A 84 10.56 -9.31 -15.28
C GLU A 84 10.84 -7.82 -15.06
N ARG A 85 10.26 -7.27 -14.00
CA ARG A 85 10.45 -5.88 -13.56
C ARG A 85 10.71 -5.83 -12.06
N GLU A 86 11.62 -4.97 -11.66
CA GLU A 86 11.96 -4.75 -10.26
C GLU A 86 10.92 -3.80 -9.61
N LEU A 87 9.82 -4.35 -9.08
CA LEU A 87 8.75 -3.57 -8.47
C LEU A 87 9.10 -3.04 -7.06
N GLY A 88 10.21 -3.48 -6.47
CA GLY A 88 10.65 -3.06 -5.13
C GLY A 88 10.56 -1.56 -4.85
N PRO A 89 11.12 -0.69 -5.71
CA PRO A 89 11.05 0.76 -5.51
C PRO A 89 9.62 1.33 -5.49
N VAL A 90 8.69 0.74 -6.24
CA VAL A 90 7.27 1.14 -6.25
C VAL A 90 6.61 0.73 -4.93
N LEU A 91 6.82 -0.51 -4.49
CA LEU A 91 6.29 -1.00 -3.21
C LEU A 91 6.84 -0.19 -2.03
N GLU A 92 8.14 0.10 -2.03
CA GLU A 92 8.79 0.93 -1.02
C GLU A 92 8.21 2.34 -1.00
N SER A 93 7.99 2.97 -2.16
CA SER A 93 7.39 4.29 -2.25
C SER A 93 5.98 4.33 -1.67
N ILE A 94 5.19 3.26 -1.82
CA ILE A 94 3.84 3.17 -1.24
C ILE A 94 3.92 2.99 0.28
N THR A 95 4.79 2.09 0.75
CA THR A 95 4.88 1.72 2.18
C THR A 95 5.58 2.77 3.02
N SER A 96 6.53 3.52 2.45
CA SER A 96 7.25 4.59 3.14
C SER A 96 6.50 5.93 3.14
N MET A 97 5.39 6.04 2.42
CA MET A 97 4.61 7.27 2.33
C MET A 97 3.96 7.60 3.68
N VAL A 98 4.26 8.77 4.22
CA VAL A 98 3.80 9.19 5.55
C VAL A 98 2.60 10.14 5.43
N PRO A 99 1.48 9.85 6.13
CA PRO A 99 0.36 10.77 6.23
C PRO A 99 0.77 12.10 6.88
N ARG A 100 0.31 13.22 6.32
CA ARG A 100 0.54 14.57 6.86
C ARG A 100 -0.68 15.13 7.59
N GLY A 101 -1.83 14.48 7.46
CA GLY A 101 -3.07 14.86 8.11
C GLY A 101 -4.25 14.06 7.60
N SER A 102 -5.38 14.20 8.29
CA SER A 102 -6.64 13.59 7.90
C SER A 102 -7.25 14.29 6.69
N ALA A 103 -7.80 13.50 5.76
CA ALA A 103 -8.64 13.99 4.68
C ALA A 103 -10.14 13.69 4.90
N ALA A 104 -10.54 13.33 6.12
CA ALA A 104 -11.92 13.00 6.45
C ALA A 104 -12.84 14.19 6.15
N GLY A 105 -13.89 13.96 5.38
CA GLY A 105 -14.85 14.99 4.96
C GLY A 105 -14.36 15.91 3.82
N MET A 106 -13.15 15.70 3.30
CA MET A 106 -12.69 16.37 2.09
C MET A 106 -13.24 15.66 0.85
N GLU A 107 -13.33 16.39 -0.25
CA GLU A 107 -13.67 15.83 -1.57
C GLU A 107 -12.55 16.15 -2.56
N PRO A 108 -12.21 15.20 -3.47
CA PRO A 108 -11.27 15.47 -4.53
C PRO A 108 -11.76 16.62 -5.42
N CYS A 109 -11.03 17.72 -5.45
CA CYS A 109 -11.40 18.91 -6.23
C CYS A 109 -10.61 19.09 -7.54
N HIS A 110 -9.62 18.20 -7.76
CA HIS A 110 -8.77 18.20 -8.96
C HIS A 110 -8.76 16.83 -9.63
N ALA A 111 -8.20 16.75 -10.83
CA ALA A 111 -8.02 15.50 -11.54
C ALA A 111 -7.13 14.52 -10.75
N ARG A 112 -7.42 13.24 -10.89
CA ARG A 112 -6.58 12.17 -10.35
C ARG A 112 -5.23 12.15 -11.05
N GLU A 113 -4.14 12.21 -10.29
CA GLU A 113 -2.78 12.14 -10.81
C GLU A 113 -2.32 10.68 -11.00
N LEU A 114 -2.72 9.80 -10.08
CA LEU A 114 -2.33 8.39 -10.07
C LEU A 114 -3.42 7.53 -9.44
N LYS A 115 -3.59 6.32 -9.96
CA LYS A 115 -4.40 5.28 -9.31
C LYS A 115 -3.60 3.99 -9.24
N ILE A 116 -3.63 3.35 -8.07
CA ILE A 116 -3.07 2.02 -7.85
C ILE A 116 -4.20 1.13 -7.37
N THR A 117 -4.35 -0.01 -8.01
CA THR A 117 -5.27 -1.07 -7.61
C THR A 117 -4.47 -2.32 -7.31
N ILE A 118 -4.64 -2.88 -6.12
CA ILE A 118 -3.96 -4.09 -5.67
C ILE A 118 -5.01 -5.18 -5.53
N SER A 119 -4.95 -6.20 -6.39
CA SER A 119 -5.77 -7.40 -6.25
C SER A 119 -5.12 -8.34 -5.24
N ARG A 120 -5.93 -9.02 -4.43
CA ARG A 120 -5.45 -9.82 -3.30
C ARG A 120 -6.17 -11.16 -3.20
N ASP A 121 -5.46 -12.18 -2.75
CA ASP A 121 -6.08 -13.43 -2.28
C ASP A 121 -6.65 -13.24 -0.87
N ASN A 122 -7.76 -12.49 -0.79
CA ASN A 122 -8.49 -12.22 0.44
C ASN A 122 -9.98 -12.09 0.15
N HIS A 123 -10.79 -13.03 0.63
CA HIS A 123 -12.24 -13.07 0.38
C HIS A 123 -13.03 -11.86 0.89
N ARG A 124 -12.55 -11.18 1.95
CA ARG A 124 -13.24 -10.00 2.50
C ARG A 124 -12.85 -8.71 1.81
N PHE A 125 -11.59 -8.63 1.38
CA PHE A 125 -11.02 -7.44 0.74
C PHE A 125 -10.19 -7.89 -0.46
N PRO A 126 -10.86 -8.34 -1.55
CA PRO A 126 -10.18 -8.89 -2.74
C PRO A 126 -9.42 -7.83 -3.51
N GLU A 127 -9.75 -6.57 -3.30
CA GLU A 127 -9.14 -5.44 -3.99
C GLU A 127 -8.96 -4.26 -3.03
N VAL A 128 -7.85 -3.56 -3.19
CA VAL A 128 -7.56 -2.30 -2.51
C VAL A 128 -7.24 -1.26 -3.57
N GLU A 129 -7.97 -0.15 -3.55
CA GLU A 129 -7.79 0.95 -4.49
C GLU A 129 -7.25 2.19 -3.78
N LEU A 130 -6.11 2.70 -4.23
CA LEU A 130 -5.52 3.96 -3.85
C LEU A 130 -5.63 4.95 -5.00
N CYS A 131 -6.28 6.09 -4.79
CA CYS A 131 -6.27 7.18 -5.76
C CYS A 131 -5.63 8.42 -5.14
N PHE A 132 -4.78 9.08 -5.92
CA PHE A 132 -4.05 10.26 -5.53
C PHE A 132 -4.55 11.45 -6.33
N TYR A 133 -5.05 12.46 -5.63
CA TYR A 133 -5.59 13.68 -6.24
C TYR A 133 -4.78 14.87 -5.76
N ARG A 134 -4.41 15.74 -6.68
CA ARG A 134 -3.78 17.00 -6.29
C ARG A 134 -4.72 17.78 -5.38
N ASN A 135 -4.25 18.23 -4.23
CA ASN A 135 -5.01 19.05 -3.30
C ASN A 135 -4.46 20.48 -3.24
N THR A 136 -3.17 20.63 -2.96
CA THR A 136 -2.46 21.91 -2.96
C THR A 136 -1.19 21.84 -3.82
N ALA A 137 -0.33 22.86 -3.73
CA ALA A 137 1.00 22.81 -4.33
C ALA A 137 1.90 21.74 -3.67
N GLU A 138 1.68 21.46 -2.37
CA GLU A 138 2.53 20.62 -1.53
C GLU A 138 1.88 19.28 -1.17
N ASP A 139 0.55 19.17 -1.22
CA ASP A 139 -0.17 18.01 -0.74
C ASP A 139 -1.04 17.37 -1.82
N CYS A 140 -1.13 16.05 -1.76
CA CYS A 140 -2.12 15.23 -2.45
C CYS A 140 -3.12 14.64 -1.45
N LEU A 141 -4.39 14.59 -1.85
CA LEU A 141 -5.43 13.86 -1.15
C LEU A 141 -5.41 12.41 -1.61
N VAL A 142 -5.39 11.48 -0.66
CA VAL A 142 -5.47 10.05 -0.94
C VAL A 142 -6.85 9.53 -0.57
N THR A 143 -7.44 8.79 -1.51
CA THR A 143 -8.63 7.98 -1.22
C THR A 143 -8.27 6.51 -1.16
N LEU A 144 -8.82 5.81 -0.19
CA LEU A 144 -8.74 4.35 -0.05
C LEU A 144 -10.12 3.77 -0.34
N ASN A 145 -10.23 2.95 -1.38
CA ASN A 145 -11.52 2.38 -1.84
C ASN A 145 -12.61 3.45 -2.03
N GLY A 146 -12.24 4.59 -2.60
CA GLY A 146 -13.12 5.71 -2.88
C GLY A 146 -13.40 6.64 -1.69
N ALA A 147 -12.99 6.28 -0.46
CA ALA A 147 -13.15 7.13 0.72
C ALA A 147 -11.91 8.01 0.95
N PRO A 148 -12.05 9.34 1.09
CA PRO A 148 -10.94 10.22 1.47
C PRO A 148 -10.38 9.83 2.83
N THR A 149 -9.07 9.62 2.91
CA THR A 149 -8.43 9.05 4.09
C THR A 149 -7.39 10.00 4.69
N VAL A 150 -6.37 10.34 3.90
CA VAL A 150 -5.23 11.13 4.37
C VAL A 150 -4.73 12.12 3.32
N LEU A 151 -3.99 13.11 3.78
CA LEU A 151 -3.13 13.96 2.95
C LEU A 151 -1.71 13.42 3.00
N VAL A 152 -1.01 13.46 1.87
CA VAL A 152 0.40 13.08 1.76
C VAL A 152 1.19 14.15 1.04
N ASN A 153 2.53 14.13 1.17
CA ASN A 153 3.38 15.05 0.45
C ASN A 153 3.31 14.75 -1.06
N ARG A 154 3.08 15.78 -1.85
CA ARG A 154 3.03 15.65 -3.30
C ARG A 154 4.36 15.17 -3.91
N ALA A 155 5.49 15.47 -3.27
CA ALA A 155 6.79 14.97 -3.70
C ALA A 155 6.86 13.43 -3.63
N ASP A 156 6.24 12.79 -2.62
CA ASP A 156 6.21 11.34 -2.49
C ASP A 156 5.36 10.70 -3.59
N VAL A 157 4.22 11.34 -3.93
CA VAL A 157 3.38 10.91 -5.06
C VAL A 157 4.12 11.06 -6.39
N SER A 158 4.87 12.15 -6.58
CA SER A 158 5.70 12.35 -7.77
C SER A 158 6.82 11.31 -7.87
N ALA A 159 7.46 10.97 -6.75
CA ALA A 159 8.49 9.92 -6.72
C ALA A 159 7.91 8.54 -7.07
N LEU A 160 6.72 8.22 -6.54
CA LEU A 160 5.98 7.00 -6.87
C LEU A 160 5.62 6.97 -8.38
N TYR A 161 5.12 8.07 -8.92
CA TYR A 161 4.82 8.21 -10.35
C TYR A 161 6.06 7.97 -11.21
N GLU A 162 7.20 8.57 -10.84
CA GLU A 162 8.48 8.38 -11.54
C GLU A 162 8.99 6.94 -11.44
N ALA A 163 8.86 6.29 -10.25
CA ALA A 163 9.25 4.90 -10.06
C ALA A 163 8.47 3.97 -11.01
N ILE A 164 7.15 4.17 -11.13
CA ILE A 164 6.32 3.40 -12.05
C ILE A 164 6.72 3.70 -13.51
N THR A 165 6.90 4.98 -13.87
CA THR A 165 7.28 5.38 -15.23
C THR A 165 8.59 4.74 -15.69
N LYS A 166 9.58 4.62 -14.80
CA LYS A 166 10.87 3.95 -15.10
C LYS A 166 10.73 2.45 -15.37
N LEU A 167 9.68 1.81 -14.85
CA LEU A 167 9.44 0.38 -15.07
C LEU A 167 8.76 0.07 -16.39
N VAL A 168 8.05 1.05 -16.94
CA VAL A 168 7.19 0.86 -18.12
C VAL A 168 7.78 1.43 -19.42
N LEU A 169 8.82 2.25 -19.30
CA LEU A 169 9.62 2.77 -20.43
C LEU A 169 10.80 1.86 -20.73
#